data_31b9dfae3ea4380fcaa7da7fb98b7228
#
_entry.id   31b9dfae3ea4380fcaa7da7fb98b7228
#
_cell.length_a   1.000
_cell.length_b   1.000
_cell.length_c   1.000
_cell.angle_alpha   90.00
_cell.angle_beta   90.00
_cell.angle_gamma   90.00
#
_symmetry.space_group_name_H-M   'P 1'
#
loop_
_entity.id
_entity.type
_entity.pdbx_description
1 polymer ?
#
loop_
_entity_poly.entity_id
_entity_poly.type
_entity_poly.pdbx_seq_one_letter_code
_entity_poly.pdbx_strand_id
1 'polypeptide(L)'
;MTIYEKNIQTLSKYYPGMDYNIDKAKHDLKENYTIIEEKSKDGMPVLKVKKDGHCCYLGGKRNAQKPTEEWLKAQGDLCDGYTYIMLGIGNIGYLRELIEHVDFRLNIIIYEPSIQIFLKSLEWIDLEKGMKKHLIIFWVEGIGLMTLDRIGSVLDKVMRLENLNKVQLFILPNYDILFEKKCESLVKKCEDTAFENRVNYNTAVKFSNIDSINVMKNAKYLCTAYKTIQLYKTIPFDTTGIVVAAGPS
;
A
#
# COMPACT_ATOMS: atom_id res chain seq x y z
N MET A 1 26.80 4.13 12.07
CA MET A 1 25.44 4.23 11.53
C MET A 1 24.77 2.90 11.78
N THR A 2 23.67 2.88 12.54
CA THR A 2 22.86 1.68 12.81
C THR A 2 22.08 1.26 11.57
N ILE A 3 21.58 0.02 11.54
CA ILE A 3 20.66 -0.44 10.47
C ILE A 3 19.43 0.47 10.39
N TYR A 4 18.89 0.86 11.53
CA TYR A 4 17.76 1.78 11.62
C TYR A 4 18.05 3.12 10.92
N GLU A 5 19.17 3.78 11.26
CA GLU A 5 19.56 5.06 10.64
C GLU A 5 19.73 4.94 9.11
N LYS A 6 20.35 3.84 8.67
CA LYS A 6 20.52 3.54 7.25
C LYS A 6 19.17 3.38 6.54
N ASN A 7 18.22 2.69 7.18
CA ASN A 7 16.89 2.50 6.63
C ASN A 7 16.08 3.77 6.56
N ILE A 8 16.17 4.66 7.58
CA ILE A 8 15.53 5.98 7.53
C ILE A 8 16.08 6.80 6.35
N GLN A 9 17.39 6.83 6.15
CA GLN A 9 18.00 7.51 4.99
C GLN A 9 17.52 6.90 3.66
N THR A 10 17.45 5.58 3.58
CA THR A 10 16.94 4.89 2.40
C THR A 10 15.48 5.26 2.13
N LEU A 11 14.63 5.21 3.15
CA LEU A 11 13.22 5.59 3.02
C LEU A 11 13.06 7.04 2.58
N SER A 12 13.82 7.98 3.16
CA SER A 12 13.76 9.40 2.78
C SER A 12 14.21 9.65 1.34
N LYS A 13 15.13 8.82 0.83
CA LYS A 13 15.55 8.88 -0.57
C LYS A 13 14.43 8.47 -1.54
N TYR A 14 13.66 7.44 -1.20
CA TYR A 14 12.56 6.93 -2.06
C TYR A 14 11.22 7.62 -1.77
N TYR A 15 11.04 8.15 -0.56
CA TYR A 15 9.83 8.85 -0.07
C TYR A 15 10.23 10.16 0.60
N PRO A 16 10.40 11.26 -0.16
CA PRO A 16 10.78 12.56 0.40
C PRO A 16 9.88 12.99 1.54
N GLY A 17 10.48 13.35 2.69
CA GLY A 17 9.77 13.75 3.90
C GLY A 17 9.29 12.59 4.79
N MET A 18 9.66 11.34 4.48
CA MET A 18 9.28 10.17 5.29
C MET A 18 9.90 10.21 6.68
N ASP A 19 11.15 10.64 6.81
CA ASP A 19 11.86 10.85 8.07
C ASP A 19 11.13 11.82 8.99
N TYR A 20 10.76 12.99 8.50
CA TYR A 20 9.97 13.97 9.24
C TYR A 20 8.61 13.40 9.68
N ASN A 21 7.91 12.71 8.79
CA ASN A 21 6.61 12.11 9.10
C ASN A 21 6.74 10.97 10.14
N ILE A 22 7.81 10.18 10.10
CA ILE A 22 8.11 9.14 11.09
C ILE A 22 8.37 9.78 12.46
N ASP A 23 9.18 10.82 12.53
CA ASP A 23 9.49 11.49 13.81
C ASP A 23 8.24 12.14 14.40
N LYS A 24 7.43 12.80 13.60
CA LYS A 24 6.14 13.32 14.04
C LYS A 24 5.23 12.21 14.57
N ALA A 25 5.11 11.11 13.85
CA ALA A 25 4.27 9.99 14.24
C ALA A 25 4.73 9.31 15.53
N LYS A 26 6.04 9.26 15.82
CA LYS A 26 6.57 8.79 17.12
C LYS A 26 6.08 9.63 18.29
N HIS A 27 5.98 10.95 18.13
CA HIS A 27 5.48 11.85 19.17
C HIS A 27 3.98 11.73 19.39
N ASP A 28 3.23 11.41 18.34
CA ASP A 28 1.77 11.34 18.35
C ASP A 28 1.23 9.92 18.65
N LEU A 29 2.11 8.96 18.99
CA LEU A 29 1.76 7.56 19.27
C LEU A 29 0.68 7.44 20.36
N LYS A 30 -0.49 6.92 19.98
CA LYS A 30 -1.63 6.59 20.86
C LYS A 30 -2.07 5.14 20.69
N GLU A 31 -1.14 4.23 20.47
CA GLU A 31 -1.45 2.82 20.29
C GLU A 31 -1.76 2.16 21.64
N ASN A 32 -2.85 1.41 21.73
CA ASN A 32 -3.36 0.76 22.95
C ASN A 32 -2.89 -0.70 23.05
N TYR A 33 -1.68 -0.99 22.60
CA TYR A 33 -1.08 -2.31 22.69
C TYR A 33 0.40 -2.22 23.07
N THR A 34 0.95 -3.34 23.52
CA THR A 34 2.35 -3.44 23.96
C THR A 34 3.11 -4.37 23.04
N ILE A 35 4.25 -3.90 22.54
CA ILE A 35 5.18 -4.69 21.77
C ILE A 35 6.39 -5.01 22.65
N ILE A 36 6.73 -6.30 22.73
CA ILE A 36 7.86 -6.82 23.48
C ILE A 36 8.77 -7.52 22.47
N GLU A 37 10.02 -7.09 22.41
CA GLU A 37 11.05 -7.80 21.67
C GLU A 37 11.58 -8.95 22.52
N GLU A 38 11.54 -10.15 21.94
CA GLU A 38 12.13 -11.35 22.55
C GLU A 38 13.10 -11.98 21.53
N LYS A 39 13.94 -12.88 21.99
CA LYS A 39 14.75 -13.73 21.13
C LYS A 39 14.09 -15.10 21.02
N SER A 40 13.98 -15.62 19.82
CA SER A 40 13.62 -17.00 19.57
C SER A 40 14.75 -17.94 20.02
N LYS A 41 14.49 -19.25 20.06
CA LYS A 41 15.54 -20.23 20.45
C LYS A 41 16.71 -20.30 19.48
N ASP A 42 16.49 -19.92 18.23
CA ASP A 42 17.54 -19.78 17.20
C ASP A 42 18.28 -18.43 17.23
N GLY A 43 17.98 -17.59 18.27
CA GLY A 43 18.67 -16.31 18.51
C GLY A 43 18.17 -15.13 17.69
N MET A 44 17.21 -15.35 16.78
CA MET A 44 16.64 -14.30 15.96
C MET A 44 15.63 -13.44 16.75
N PRO A 45 15.53 -12.13 16.47
CA PRO A 45 14.55 -11.28 17.11
C PRO A 45 13.13 -11.67 16.69
N VAL A 46 12.21 -11.62 17.63
CA VAL A 46 10.79 -11.88 17.40
C VAL A 46 9.95 -10.91 18.22
N LEU A 47 8.89 -10.39 17.63
CA LEU A 47 7.96 -9.50 18.30
C LEU A 47 6.80 -10.28 18.92
N LYS A 48 6.54 -9.96 20.18
CA LYS A 48 5.37 -10.39 20.91
C LYS A 48 4.45 -9.19 21.10
N VAL A 49 3.24 -9.28 20.59
CA VAL A 49 2.25 -8.20 20.67
C VAL A 49 1.16 -8.61 21.64
N LYS A 50 0.86 -7.70 22.58
CA LYS A 50 -0.28 -7.81 23.51
C LYS A 50 -1.28 -6.72 23.18
N LYS A 51 -2.47 -7.11 22.76
CA LYS A 51 -3.54 -6.21 22.35
C LYS A 51 -4.90 -6.82 22.67
N ASP A 52 -5.77 -6.07 23.31
CA ASP A 52 -7.18 -6.44 23.56
C ASP A 52 -7.34 -7.84 24.18
N GLY A 53 -6.47 -8.22 25.13
CA GLY A 53 -6.46 -9.53 25.76
C GLY A 53 -5.75 -10.64 24.97
N HIS A 54 -5.45 -10.42 23.71
CA HIS A 54 -4.68 -11.35 22.89
C HIS A 54 -3.18 -11.16 23.07
N CYS A 55 -2.43 -12.26 22.97
CA CYS A 55 -0.98 -12.27 23.08
C CYS A 55 -0.40 -13.16 21.98
N CYS A 56 0.09 -12.54 20.91
CA CYS A 56 0.55 -13.24 19.72
C CYS A 56 2.02 -12.93 19.44
N TYR A 57 2.72 -13.89 18.84
CA TYR A 57 4.05 -13.68 18.29
C TYR A 57 3.95 -13.41 16.79
N LEU A 58 4.61 -12.37 16.33
CA LEU A 58 4.79 -12.12 14.91
C LEU A 58 6.02 -12.89 14.44
N GLY A 59 5.83 -14.15 14.08
CA GLY A 59 6.87 -15.10 13.76
C GLY A 59 6.95 -16.25 14.78
N GLY A 60 7.89 -17.18 14.56
CA GLY A 60 8.01 -18.36 15.40
C GLY A 60 8.79 -18.11 16.69
N LYS A 61 8.19 -18.33 17.86
CA LYS A 61 8.89 -18.22 19.16
C LYS A 61 10.06 -19.21 19.31
N ARG A 62 9.96 -20.40 18.71
CA ARG A 62 11.01 -21.42 18.80
C ARG A 62 12.05 -21.28 17.72
N ASN A 63 11.60 -21.03 16.50
CA ASN A 63 12.41 -20.79 15.32
C ASN A 63 11.75 -19.66 14.55
N ALA A 64 12.44 -18.56 14.32
CA ALA A 64 11.87 -17.40 13.66
C ALA A 64 11.94 -17.51 12.13
N GLN A 65 12.91 -18.26 11.60
CA GLN A 65 13.13 -18.40 10.17
C GLN A 65 12.21 -19.44 9.54
N LYS A 66 12.06 -20.62 10.15
CA LYS A 66 11.28 -21.71 9.58
C LYS A 66 9.84 -21.33 9.21
N PRO A 67 9.05 -20.61 10.05
CA PRO A 67 7.71 -20.17 9.66
C PRO A 67 7.70 -19.23 8.46
N THR A 68 8.72 -18.42 8.26
CA THR A 68 8.82 -17.52 7.10
C THR A 68 9.11 -18.28 5.81
N GLU A 69 10.00 -19.27 5.85
CA GLU A 69 10.27 -20.17 4.72
C GLU A 69 9.05 -21.01 4.35
N GLU A 70 8.37 -21.58 5.37
CA GLU A 70 7.14 -22.37 5.16
C GLU A 70 6.01 -21.50 4.60
N TRP A 71 5.89 -20.27 5.09
CA TRP A 71 4.91 -19.32 4.58
C TRP A 71 5.19 -19.00 3.10
N LEU A 72 6.43 -18.69 2.73
CA LEU A 72 6.77 -18.40 1.34
C LEU A 72 6.47 -19.60 0.42
N LYS A 73 6.82 -20.82 0.84
CA LYS A 73 6.50 -22.05 0.11
C LYS A 73 5.00 -22.26 -0.05
N ALA A 74 4.21 -21.90 0.97
CA ALA A 74 2.76 -22.03 0.94
C ALA A 74 2.08 -21.02 -0.02
N GLN A 75 2.74 -19.93 -0.38
CA GLN A 75 2.21 -18.97 -1.36
C GLN A 75 2.30 -19.49 -2.82
N GLY A 76 2.99 -20.60 -3.04
CA GLY A 76 3.27 -21.12 -4.39
C GLY A 76 4.36 -20.35 -5.10
N ASP A 77 4.42 -20.50 -6.44
CA ASP A 77 5.43 -19.83 -7.24
C ASP A 77 5.13 -18.35 -7.38
N LEU A 78 6.07 -17.52 -6.93
CA LEU A 78 6.02 -16.09 -7.20
C LEU A 78 6.33 -15.84 -8.68
N CYS A 79 5.64 -14.87 -9.28
CA CYS A 79 5.74 -14.60 -10.71
C CYS A 79 6.27 -13.19 -10.98
N ASP A 80 7.09 -13.07 -12.02
CA ASP A 80 7.56 -11.78 -12.51
C ASP A 80 6.38 -10.92 -13.01
N GLY A 81 6.45 -9.63 -12.72
CA GLY A 81 5.41 -8.66 -13.08
C GLY A 81 4.12 -8.74 -12.23
N TYR A 82 4.08 -9.61 -11.22
CA TYR A 82 2.98 -9.62 -10.25
C TYR A 82 3.16 -8.55 -9.18
N THR A 83 2.02 -8.10 -8.64
CA THR A 83 1.96 -7.20 -7.49
C THR A 83 1.45 -7.96 -6.26
N TYR A 84 2.22 -7.90 -5.20
CA TYR A 84 1.92 -8.55 -3.93
C TYR A 84 1.53 -7.50 -2.90
N ILE A 85 0.29 -7.54 -2.44
CA ILE A 85 -0.21 -6.69 -1.38
C ILE A 85 -0.08 -7.47 -0.08
N MET A 86 0.75 -6.98 0.84
CA MET A 86 0.98 -7.62 2.13
C MET A 86 0.30 -6.82 3.24
N LEU A 87 -0.53 -7.48 4.03
CA LEU A 87 -1.00 -6.93 5.29
C LEU A 87 -0.04 -7.35 6.39
N GLY A 88 0.67 -6.36 6.90
CA GLY A 88 1.68 -6.50 7.92
C GLY A 88 3.10 -6.59 7.36
N ILE A 89 4.06 -6.14 8.15
CA ILE A 89 5.48 -6.40 7.95
C ILE A 89 5.95 -7.56 8.85
N GLY A 90 5.23 -7.78 9.94
CA GLY A 90 5.37 -8.88 10.87
C GLY A 90 6.77 -9.03 11.46
N ASN A 91 7.20 -10.26 11.62
CA ASN A 91 8.62 -10.55 11.73
C ASN A 91 9.25 -10.28 10.37
N ILE A 92 10.32 -9.52 10.39
CA ILE A 92 11.07 -9.09 9.22
C ILE A 92 11.48 -10.24 8.28
N GLY A 93 11.51 -11.46 8.78
CA GLY A 93 11.81 -12.66 8.00
C GLY A 93 10.94 -12.80 6.77
N TYR A 94 9.66 -12.42 6.84
CA TYR A 94 8.74 -12.52 5.69
C TYR A 94 9.17 -11.62 4.53
N LEU A 95 9.48 -10.37 4.80
CA LEU A 95 9.97 -9.45 3.77
C LEU A 95 11.37 -9.84 3.29
N ARG A 96 12.24 -10.31 4.19
CA ARG A 96 13.57 -10.78 3.85
C ARG A 96 13.52 -11.98 2.90
N GLU A 97 12.67 -12.97 3.17
CA GLU A 97 12.48 -14.11 2.27
C GLU A 97 12.07 -13.68 0.86
N LEU A 98 11.13 -12.74 0.75
CA LEU A 98 10.73 -12.19 -0.56
C LEU A 98 11.87 -11.47 -1.28
N ILE A 99 12.67 -10.67 -0.54
CA ILE A 99 13.74 -9.86 -1.12
C ILE A 99 14.96 -10.73 -1.54
N GLU A 100 15.31 -11.74 -0.73
CA GLU A 100 16.56 -12.49 -0.89
C GLU A 100 16.42 -13.70 -1.82
N HIS A 101 15.26 -14.36 -1.81
CA HIS A 101 15.05 -15.63 -2.52
C HIS A 101 14.35 -15.49 -3.89
N VAL A 102 14.07 -14.27 -4.34
CA VAL A 102 13.45 -14.04 -5.64
C VAL A 102 14.42 -13.32 -6.56
N ASP A 103 14.74 -13.93 -7.71
CA ASP A 103 15.73 -13.40 -8.65
C ASP A 103 15.22 -12.32 -9.59
N PHE A 104 13.92 -12.23 -9.80
CA PHE A 104 13.26 -11.21 -10.62
C PHE A 104 12.73 -10.04 -9.77
N ARG A 105 12.26 -8.98 -10.45
CA ARG A 105 11.70 -7.80 -9.78
C ARG A 105 10.28 -8.05 -9.31
N LEU A 106 10.05 -7.85 -8.01
CA LEU A 106 8.71 -7.85 -7.42
C LEU A 106 8.17 -6.44 -7.27
N ASN A 107 6.83 -6.31 -7.35
CA ASN A 107 6.09 -5.13 -6.90
C ASN A 107 5.40 -5.51 -5.58
N ILE A 108 5.80 -4.89 -4.48
CA ILE A 108 5.32 -5.23 -3.14
C ILE A 108 4.70 -3.97 -2.52
N ILE A 109 3.45 -4.05 -2.09
CA ILE A 109 2.78 -3.02 -1.29
C ILE A 109 2.58 -3.59 0.10
N ILE A 110 3.16 -2.95 1.10
CA ILE A 110 3.05 -3.36 2.49
C ILE A 110 2.14 -2.38 3.21
N TYR A 111 0.95 -2.82 3.61
CA TYR A 111 0.12 -2.09 4.55
C TYR A 111 0.42 -2.56 5.97
N GLU A 112 0.98 -1.68 6.79
CA GLU A 112 1.26 -1.96 8.20
C GLU A 112 0.33 -1.13 9.10
N PRO A 113 -0.56 -1.77 9.87
CA PRO A 113 -1.49 -1.07 10.76
C PRO A 113 -0.83 -0.51 12.02
N SER A 114 0.41 -0.88 12.32
CA SER A 114 1.14 -0.49 13.51
C SER A 114 2.44 0.22 13.20
N ILE A 115 2.51 1.50 13.57
CA ILE A 115 3.77 2.24 13.45
C ILE A 115 4.88 1.65 14.35
N GLN A 116 4.55 1.12 15.54
CA GLN A 116 5.56 0.53 16.43
C GLN A 116 6.17 -0.73 15.82
N ILE A 117 5.35 -1.62 15.20
CA ILE A 117 5.85 -2.80 14.51
C ILE A 117 6.74 -2.39 13.34
N PHE A 118 6.31 -1.40 12.56
CA PHE A 118 7.11 -0.87 11.45
C PHE A 118 8.47 -0.36 11.92
N LEU A 119 8.48 0.50 12.95
CA LEU A 119 9.72 1.08 13.47
C LEU A 119 10.68 0.01 14.00
N LYS A 120 10.17 -1.01 14.68
CA LYS A 120 10.97 -2.13 15.15
C LYS A 120 11.54 -2.95 13.99
N SER A 121 10.76 -3.15 12.96
CA SER A 121 11.21 -3.85 11.75
C SER A 121 12.40 -3.16 11.10
N LEU A 122 12.47 -1.84 11.13
CA LEU A 122 13.58 -1.07 10.56
C LEU A 122 14.92 -1.29 11.29
N GLU A 123 14.92 -1.87 12.48
CA GLU A 123 16.14 -2.18 13.21
C GLU A 123 16.83 -3.46 12.70
N TRP A 124 16.13 -4.30 11.94
CA TRP A 124 16.57 -5.68 11.65
C TRP A 124 16.81 -6.02 10.19
N ILE A 125 16.23 -5.25 9.25
CA ILE A 125 16.40 -5.50 7.82
C ILE A 125 17.22 -4.39 7.16
N ASP A 126 18.04 -4.76 6.18
CA ASP A 126 18.64 -3.81 5.24
C ASP A 126 17.69 -3.58 4.06
N LEU A 127 16.91 -2.50 4.12
CA LEU A 127 15.96 -2.15 3.06
C LEU A 127 16.63 -1.69 1.77
N GLU A 128 17.85 -1.17 1.83
CA GLU A 128 18.51 -0.59 0.67
C GLU A 128 18.67 -1.61 -0.46
N LYS A 129 19.10 -2.83 -0.12
CA LYS A 129 19.24 -3.93 -1.08
C LYS A 129 17.88 -4.28 -1.72
N GLY A 130 16.84 -4.40 -0.89
CA GLY A 130 15.50 -4.74 -1.35
C GLY A 130 14.91 -3.66 -2.25
N MET A 131 14.99 -2.40 -1.86
CA MET A 131 14.42 -1.27 -2.62
C MET A 131 15.20 -0.97 -3.91
N LYS A 132 16.46 -1.40 -4.04
CA LYS A 132 17.19 -1.34 -5.31
C LYS A 132 16.71 -2.41 -6.30
N LYS A 133 16.36 -3.60 -5.82
CA LYS A 133 15.97 -4.75 -6.65
C LYS A 133 14.47 -4.77 -6.95
N HIS A 134 13.63 -4.44 -5.97
CA HIS A 134 12.19 -4.54 -6.01
C HIS A 134 11.52 -3.17 -5.88
N LEU A 135 10.30 -3.03 -6.38
CA LEU A 135 9.45 -1.90 -6.06
C LEU A 135 8.71 -2.22 -4.75
N ILE A 136 9.12 -1.59 -3.66
CA ILE A 136 8.49 -1.78 -2.35
C ILE A 136 7.80 -0.48 -1.96
N ILE A 137 6.49 -0.52 -1.74
CA ILE A 137 5.70 0.61 -1.26
C ILE A 137 5.27 0.32 0.18
N PHE A 138 5.73 1.14 1.10
CA PHE A 138 5.29 1.11 2.48
C PHE A 138 4.10 2.04 2.67
N TRP A 139 3.01 1.49 3.19
CA TRP A 139 1.81 2.22 3.59
C TRP A 139 1.54 1.95 5.06
N VAL A 140 2.06 2.82 5.91
CA VAL A 140 2.05 2.63 7.36
C VAL A 140 1.02 3.56 7.98
N GLU A 141 0.07 2.98 8.70
CA GLU A 141 -1.00 3.74 9.37
C GLU A 141 -0.39 4.78 10.33
N GLY A 142 -0.84 6.04 10.19
CA GLY A 142 -0.39 7.13 11.06
C GLY A 142 0.89 7.83 10.63
N ILE A 143 1.58 7.40 9.57
CA ILE A 143 2.72 8.13 9.02
C ILE A 143 2.21 9.14 7.98
N GLY A 144 2.26 10.42 8.31
CA GLY A 144 1.78 11.49 7.43
C GLY A 144 0.31 11.30 7.07
N LEU A 145 0.01 11.20 5.78
CA LEU A 145 -1.35 10.99 5.26
C LEU A 145 -1.68 9.52 4.97
N MET A 146 -0.82 8.60 5.37
CA MET A 146 -1.02 7.17 5.13
C MET A 146 -2.06 6.62 6.11
N THR A 147 -3.27 6.49 5.63
CA THR A 147 -4.38 5.85 6.35
C THR A 147 -5.00 4.79 5.45
N LEU A 148 -5.67 3.82 6.04
CA LEU A 148 -6.36 2.78 5.26
C LEU A 148 -7.39 3.39 4.31
N ASP A 149 -8.04 4.49 4.69
CA ASP A 149 -9.02 5.16 3.83
C ASP A 149 -8.43 5.75 2.55
N ARG A 150 -7.15 6.10 2.57
CA ARG A 150 -6.44 6.70 1.43
C ARG A 150 -5.65 5.71 0.59
N ILE A 151 -5.54 4.44 1.00
CA ILE A 151 -4.79 3.42 0.25
C ILE A 151 -5.39 3.15 -1.14
N GLY A 152 -6.67 3.45 -1.35
CA GLY A 152 -7.38 3.27 -2.62
C GLY A 152 -6.62 3.87 -3.81
N SER A 153 -6.01 5.04 -3.65
CA SER A 153 -5.23 5.67 -4.73
C SER A 153 -4.01 4.86 -5.18
N VAL A 154 -3.46 4.01 -4.32
CA VAL A 154 -2.36 3.09 -4.66
C VAL A 154 -2.94 1.82 -5.27
N LEU A 155 -4.02 1.29 -4.68
CA LEU A 155 -4.70 0.10 -5.18
C LEU A 155 -5.21 0.31 -6.62
N ASP A 156 -5.83 1.46 -6.93
CA ASP A 156 -6.29 1.80 -8.28
C ASP A 156 -5.20 1.73 -9.35
N LYS A 157 -3.98 2.10 -8.98
CA LYS A 157 -2.85 2.07 -9.92
C LYS A 157 -2.38 0.66 -10.24
N VAL A 158 -2.46 -0.25 -9.27
CA VAL A 158 -1.94 -1.62 -9.41
C VAL A 158 -3.01 -2.64 -9.78
N MET A 159 -4.27 -2.37 -9.43
CA MET A 159 -5.39 -3.27 -9.66
C MET A 159 -6.19 -2.93 -10.94
N ARG A 160 -5.54 -2.31 -11.93
CA ARG A 160 -6.15 -2.10 -13.25
C ARG A 160 -6.52 -3.43 -13.89
N LEU A 161 -7.54 -3.43 -14.73
CA LEU A 161 -8.11 -4.67 -15.28
C LEU A 161 -7.05 -5.56 -15.96
N GLU A 162 -6.11 -4.95 -16.68
CA GLU A 162 -5.00 -5.65 -17.33
C GLU A 162 -4.09 -6.40 -16.34
N ASN A 163 -4.12 -6.01 -15.06
CA ASN A 163 -3.26 -6.55 -14.01
C ASN A 163 -4.03 -7.29 -12.91
N LEU A 164 -5.36 -7.34 -12.94
CA LEU A 164 -6.14 -7.94 -11.84
C LEU A 164 -5.77 -9.40 -11.54
N ASN A 165 -5.46 -10.16 -12.58
CA ASN A 165 -5.00 -11.56 -12.44
C ASN A 165 -3.54 -11.69 -11.98
N LYS A 166 -2.84 -10.55 -11.83
CA LYS A 166 -1.44 -10.47 -11.38
C LYS A 166 -1.30 -9.82 -10.01
N VAL A 167 -2.41 -9.67 -9.28
CA VAL A 167 -2.42 -9.13 -7.93
C VAL A 167 -2.74 -10.24 -6.95
N GLN A 168 -1.92 -10.38 -5.92
CA GLN A 168 -2.15 -11.32 -4.82
C GLN A 168 -2.11 -10.58 -3.49
N LEU A 169 -3.03 -10.95 -2.59
CA LEU A 169 -3.12 -10.39 -1.25
C LEU A 169 -2.61 -11.41 -0.23
N PHE A 170 -1.64 -11.01 0.56
CA PHE A 170 -1.08 -11.81 1.65
C PHE A 170 -1.41 -11.17 2.99
N ILE A 171 -2.00 -11.94 3.89
CA ILE A 171 -2.17 -11.56 5.29
C ILE A 171 -1.14 -12.33 6.09
N LEU A 172 -0.25 -11.61 6.78
CA LEU A 172 0.76 -12.27 7.60
C LEU A 172 0.13 -12.92 8.83
N PRO A 173 0.71 -14.02 9.34
CA PRO A 173 0.19 -14.75 10.48
C PRO A 173 -0.06 -13.86 11.70
N ASN A 174 -1.20 -14.07 12.37
CA ASN A 174 -1.70 -13.37 13.55
C ASN A 174 -2.14 -11.89 13.33
N TYR A 175 -2.02 -11.33 12.13
CA TYR A 175 -2.58 -10.00 11.84
C TYR A 175 -4.10 -10.02 11.79
N ASP A 176 -4.69 -11.12 11.36
CA ASP A 176 -6.13 -11.37 11.38
C ASP A 176 -6.71 -11.34 12.80
N ILE A 177 -5.94 -11.76 13.81
CA ILE A 177 -6.33 -11.71 15.22
C ILE A 177 -6.05 -10.32 15.83
N LEU A 178 -4.84 -9.79 15.62
CA LEU A 178 -4.40 -8.53 16.23
C LEU A 178 -5.04 -7.28 15.61
N PHE A 179 -5.33 -7.33 14.32
CA PHE A 179 -5.81 -6.20 13.53
C PHE A 179 -7.02 -6.57 12.66
N GLU A 180 -7.92 -7.42 13.17
CA GLU A 180 -9.08 -7.98 12.47
C GLU A 180 -9.81 -6.95 11.60
N LYS A 181 -10.27 -5.84 12.21
CA LYS A 181 -10.99 -4.78 11.48
C LYS A 181 -10.18 -4.14 10.35
N LYS A 182 -8.84 -4.05 10.51
CA LYS A 182 -7.97 -3.50 9.46
C LYS A 182 -7.77 -4.52 8.34
N CYS A 183 -7.71 -5.81 8.66
CA CYS A 183 -7.68 -6.90 7.69
C CYS A 183 -8.94 -6.91 6.84
N GLU A 184 -10.11 -6.96 7.47
CA GLU A 184 -11.40 -6.93 6.79
C GLU A 184 -11.56 -5.69 5.89
N SER A 185 -11.18 -4.53 6.42
CA SER A 185 -11.27 -3.28 5.66
C SER A 185 -10.32 -3.25 4.46
N LEU A 186 -9.11 -3.80 4.57
CA LEU A 186 -8.18 -3.88 3.43
C LEU A 186 -8.69 -4.85 2.37
N VAL A 187 -9.14 -6.03 2.77
CA VAL A 187 -9.72 -7.03 1.86
C VAL A 187 -10.89 -6.39 1.09
N LYS A 188 -11.82 -5.78 1.81
CA LYS A 188 -12.97 -5.11 1.20
C LYS A 188 -12.54 -4.01 0.23
N LYS A 189 -11.55 -3.18 0.58
CA LYS A 189 -11.05 -2.14 -0.34
C LYS A 189 -10.43 -2.74 -1.60
N CYS A 190 -9.71 -3.86 -1.50
CA CYS A 190 -9.19 -4.55 -2.68
C CYS A 190 -10.33 -5.09 -3.55
N GLU A 191 -11.37 -5.68 -2.96
CA GLU A 191 -12.54 -6.19 -3.69
C GLU A 191 -13.31 -5.05 -4.37
N ASP A 192 -13.60 -3.97 -3.64
CA ASP A 192 -14.31 -2.81 -4.17
C ASP A 192 -13.52 -2.18 -5.33
N THR A 193 -12.21 -1.98 -5.18
CA THR A 193 -11.34 -1.45 -6.24
C THR A 193 -11.32 -2.36 -7.47
N ALA A 194 -11.23 -3.67 -7.28
CA ALA A 194 -11.27 -4.63 -8.39
C ALA A 194 -12.62 -4.59 -9.12
N PHE A 195 -13.71 -4.49 -8.38
CA PHE A 195 -15.06 -4.37 -8.93
C PHE A 195 -15.24 -3.07 -9.72
N GLU A 196 -14.88 -1.92 -9.14
CA GLU A 196 -14.98 -0.60 -9.77
C GLU A 196 -14.16 -0.55 -11.07
N ASN A 197 -12.92 -1.05 -11.07
CA ASN A 197 -12.09 -1.09 -12.26
C ASN A 197 -12.68 -1.97 -13.37
N ARG A 198 -13.32 -3.09 -13.01
CA ARG A 198 -14.03 -3.94 -13.97
C ARG A 198 -15.25 -3.23 -14.57
N VAL A 199 -16.04 -2.54 -13.74
CA VAL A 199 -17.21 -1.78 -14.20
C VAL A 199 -16.77 -0.63 -15.09
N ASN A 200 -15.76 0.13 -14.71
CA ASN A 200 -15.21 1.24 -15.50
C ASN A 200 -14.70 0.77 -16.87
N TYR A 201 -13.98 -0.36 -16.91
CA TYR A 201 -13.52 -0.94 -18.16
C TYR A 201 -14.68 -1.37 -19.08
N ASN A 202 -15.66 -2.10 -18.54
CA ASN A 202 -16.82 -2.54 -19.32
C ASN A 202 -17.61 -1.34 -19.86
N THR A 203 -17.74 -0.28 -19.06
CA THR A 203 -18.36 0.98 -19.49
C THR A 203 -17.56 1.64 -20.61
N ALA A 204 -16.24 1.76 -20.44
CA ALA A 204 -15.38 2.34 -21.48
C ALA A 204 -15.44 1.55 -22.79
N VAL A 205 -15.42 0.21 -22.73
CA VAL A 205 -15.57 -0.64 -23.93
C VAL A 205 -16.93 -0.44 -24.58
N LYS A 206 -18.02 -0.44 -23.79
CA LYS A 206 -19.38 -0.26 -24.32
C LYS A 206 -19.59 1.08 -25.02
N PHE A 207 -19.01 2.15 -24.48
CA PHE A 207 -19.21 3.51 -25.00
C PHE A 207 -18.08 4.00 -25.91
N SER A 208 -17.00 3.25 -26.11
CA SER A 208 -15.82 3.66 -26.88
C SER A 208 -16.14 4.20 -28.29
N ASN A 209 -17.05 3.54 -29.00
CA ASN A 209 -17.46 3.98 -30.32
C ASN A 209 -18.27 5.29 -30.27
N ILE A 210 -19.17 5.42 -29.30
CA ILE A 210 -20.01 6.61 -29.12
C ILE A 210 -19.12 7.79 -28.73
N ASP A 211 -18.19 7.59 -27.79
CA ASP A 211 -17.26 8.61 -27.34
C ASP A 211 -16.36 9.09 -28.48
N SER A 212 -15.83 8.17 -29.29
CA SER A 212 -15.02 8.50 -30.47
C SER A 212 -15.80 9.34 -31.49
N ILE A 213 -17.05 8.96 -31.78
CA ILE A 213 -17.92 9.72 -32.69
C ILE A 213 -18.23 11.10 -32.10
N ASN A 214 -18.52 11.18 -30.78
CA ASN A 214 -18.82 12.44 -30.12
C ASN A 214 -17.60 13.38 -30.13
N VAL A 215 -16.39 12.86 -29.84
CA VAL A 215 -15.14 13.63 -29.93
C VAL A 215 -14.95 14.19 -31.34
N MET A 216 -15.11 13.34 -32.38
CA MET A 216 -14.99 13.80 -33.76
C MET A 216 -16.03 14.86 -34.15
N LYS A 217 -17.30 14.65 -33.78
CA LYS A 217 -18.37 15.63 -34.03
C LYS A 217 -18.13 16.96 -33.33
N ASN A 218 -17.55 16.92 -32.13
CA ASN A 218 -17.30 18.10 -31.31
C ASN A 218 -15.94 18.76 -31.58
N ALA A 219 -15.03 18.10 -32.29
CA ALA A 219 -13.68 18.60 -32.55
C ALA A 219 -13.67 20.03 -33.15
N LYS A 220 -14.62 20.34 -34.05
CA LYS A 220 -14.78 21.66 -34.65
C LYS A 220 -15.08 22.75 -33.60
N TYR A 221 -15.75 22.42 -32.50
CA TYR A 221 -16.10 23.35 -31.44
C TYR A 221 -14.96 23.53 -30.43
N LEU A 222 -14.06 22.53 -30.28
CA LEU A 222 -12.91 22.61 -29.38
C LEU A 222 -11.95 23.74 -29.75
N CYS A 223 -11.84 24.06 -31.06
CA CYS A 223 -10.97 25.14 -31.54
C CYS A 223 -11.55 26.52 -31.25
N THR A 224 -12.87 26.64 -31.09
CA THR A 224 -13.59 27.91 -30.87
C THR A 224 -14.05 28.08 -29.44
N ALA A 225 -14.07 27.00 -28.64
CA ALA A 225 -14.47 27.05 -27.24
C ALA A 225 -13.43 27.79 -26.38
N TYR A 226 -13.92 28.59 -25.45
CA TYR A 226 -13.08 29.22 -24.44
C TYR A 226 -12.42 28.16 -23.55
N LYS A 227 -11.10 28.25 -23.37
CA LYS A 227 -10.40 27.40 -22.41
C LYS A 227 -10.72 27.87 -20.99
N THR A 228 -10.81 26.93 -20.05
CA THR A 228 -11.07 27.25 -18.62
C THR A 228 -10.15 28.32 -18.07
N ILE A 229 -8.88 28.33 -18.48
CA ILE A 229 -7.92 29.36 -18.08
C ILE A 229 -8.24 30.76 -18.61
N GLN A 230 -8.96 30.86 -19.75
CA GLN A 230 -9.40 32.14 -20.30
C GLN A 230 -10.61 32.65 -19.52
N LEU A 231 -11.51 31.77 -19.09
CA LEU A 231 -12.63 32.12 -18.23
C LEU A 231 -12.16 32.69 -16.89
N TYR A 232 -11.13 32.13 -16.31
CA TYR A 232 -10.53 32.61 -15.05
C TYR A 232 -10.08 34.09 -15.12
N LYS A 233 -9.65 34.58 -16.30
CA LYS A 233 -9.22 35.94 -16.51
C LYS A 233 -10.36 36.91 -16.85
N THR A 234 -11.53 36.41 -17.23
CA THR A 234 -12.66 37.22 -17.73
C THR A 234 -13.82 37.28 -16.73
N ILE A 235 -13.88 36.38 -15.77
CA ILE A 235 -14.94 36.36 -14.75
C ILE A 235 -14.47 37.09 -13.51
N PRO A 236 -15.18 38.17 -13.03
CA PRO A 236 -14.87 38.82 -11.77
C PRO A 236 -14.93 37.87 -10.58
N PHE A 237 -14.11 38.06 -9.57
CA PHE A 237 -13.96 37.16 -8.40
C PHE A 237 -15.23 37.08 -7.54
N ASP A 238 -16.14 38.02 -7.61
CA ASP A 238 -17.38 38.14 -6.83
C ASP A 238 -18.62 37.70 -7.63
N THR A 239 -18.43 37.08 -8.77
CA THR A 239 -19.54 36.61 -9.63
C THR A 239 -20.04 35.25 -9.19
N THR A 240 -21.35 35.12 -8.99
CA THR A 240 -22.00 33.82 -8.74
C THR A 240 -22.00 32.98 -10.02
N GLY A 241 -21.34 31.84 -9.98
CA GLY A 241 -21.31 30.87 -11.07
C GLY A 241 -22.40 29.81 -10.91
N ILE A 242 -23.15 29.55 -11.97
CA ILE A 242 -24.09 28.41 -12.03
C ILE A 242 -23.49 27.36 -12.96
N VAL A 243 -23.24 26.15 -12.42
CA VAL A 243 -22.81 25.00 -13.22
C VAL A 243 -24.05 24.20 -13.61
N VAL A 244 -24.33 24.15 -14.90
CA VAL A 244 -25.39 23.30 -15.44
C VAL A 244 -24.71 22.08 -16.06
N ALA A 245 -24.88 20.93 -15.42
CA ALA A 245 -24.49 19.64 -16.00
C ALA A 245 -25.67 19.07 -16.78
N ALA A 246 -25.43 18.61 -18.00
CA ALA A 246 -26.42 17.77 -18.69
C ALA A 246 -26.54 16.47 -17.90
N GLY A 247 -27.69 16.26 -17.29
CA GLY A 247 -28.04 14.98 -16.68
C GLY A 247 -28.06 13.87 -17.74
N PRO A 248 -28.06 12.60 -17.33
CA PRO A 248 -28.21 11.50 -18.24
C PRO A 248 -29.56 11.64 -18.95
N SER A 249 -29.50 11.87 -20.27
CA SER A 249 -30.66 11.84 -21.17
C SER A 249 -31.01 10.41 -21.51
#